data_e3d048484980793d7ace826b1b319990
#
_entry.id   e3d048484980793d7ace826b1b319990
#
_cell.length_a   1.000
_cell.length_b   1.000
_cell.length_c   1.000
_cell.angle_alpha   90.00
_cell.angle_beta   90.00
_cell.angle_gamma   90.00
#
_symmetry.space_group_name_H-M   'P 1'
#
loop_
_entity.id
_entity.type
_entity.pdbx_description
1 polymer ?
#
loop_
_entity_poly.entity_id
_entity_poly.type
_entity_poly.pdbx_seq_one_letter_code
_entity_poly.pdbx_strand_id
1 'polypeptide(L)'
;SLHTAVTGPGGVPVEVQIRTREMHDQAELGVAAHWRYKEGRARDAAYDRKIGWLRELLAPAADGEAERDYLDRVRAELFEDRVYVLTPKGEVVDLPRDATPLDFAYHLHTDLGHRCRGAKVNGRMVPLDTRLANGQVVEIVAAKQPQPSRDWLVEPLGYLASARSRARV
;
A
#
# COMPACT_ATOMS: atom_id res chain seq x y z
N SER A 1 -10.20 21.17 -3.44
CA SER A 1 -11.62 21.34 -3.07
C SER A 1 -11.91 22.77 -2.63
N LEU A 2 -13.09 23.26 -2.91
CA LEU A 2 -13.59 24.52 -2.40
C LEU A 2 -14.42 24.24 -1.15
N HIS A 3 -14.15 24.94 -0.04
CA HIS A 3 -14.89 24.84 1.20
C HIS A 3 -15.70 26.11 1.41
N THR A 4 -16.96 25.98 1.75
CA THR A 4 -17.83 27.11 2.09
C THR A 4 -18.75 26.74 3.23
N ALA A 5 -18.99 27.69 4.12
CA ALA A 5 -19.97 27.53 5.19
C ALA A 5 -21.28 28.22 4.78
N VAL A 6 -22.40 27.53 4.92
CA VAL A 6 -23.74 28.03 4.65
C VAL A 6 -24.61 27.84 5.90
N THR A 7 -25.60 28.71 6.07
CA THR A 7 -26.57 28.58 7.15
C THR A 7 -27.67 27.63 6.70
N GLY A 8 -27.73 26.46 7.34
CA GLY A 8 -28.77 25.46 7.10
C GLY A 8 -30.11 25.78 7.75
N PRO A 9 -31.13 24.93 7.58
CA PRO A 9 -32.42 25.06 8.24
C PRO A 9 -32.24 25.09 9.75
N GLY A 10 -32.91 26.02 10.41
CA GLY A 10 -32.79 26.21 11.86
C GLY A 10 -31.58 27.03 12.33
N GLY A 11 -30.88 27.72 11.42
CA GLY A 11 -29.72 28.58 11.76
C GLY A 11 -28.44 27.84 12.08
N VAL A 12 -28.36 26.51 11.82
CA VAL A 12 -27.17 25.71 12.08
C VAL A 12 -26.17 25.90 10.93
N PRO A 13 -24.90 26.24 11.21
CA PRO A 13 -23.87 26.34 10.17
C PRO A 13 -23.57 24.93 9.60
N VAL A 14 -23.62 24.83 8.27
CA VAL A 14 -23.27 23.62 7.53
C VAL A 14 -22.07 23.93 6.66
N GLU A 15 -21.01 23.15 6.78
CA GLU A 15 -19.86 23.23 5.90
C GLU A 15 -20.11 22.40 4.64
N VAL A 16 -20.04 23.06 3.48
CA VAL A 16 -20.20 22.40 2.17
C VAL A 16 -18.86 22.33 1.50
N GLN A 17 -18.42 21.13 1.15
CA GLN A 17 -17.22 20.88 0.38
C GLN A 17 -17.57 20.58 -1.07
N ILE A 18 -17.12 21.43 -1.99
CA ILE A 18 -17.30 21.26 -3.43
C ILE A 18 -15.98 20.77 -4.02
N ARG A 19 -16.03 19.62 -4.68
CA ARG A 19 -14.88 19.04 -5.38
C ARG A 19 -15.31 18.46 -6.71
N THR A 20 -14.43 18.45 -7.69
CA THR A 20 -14.66 17.74 -8.94
C THR A 20 -14.68 16.24 -8.71
N ARG A 21 -15.28 15.48 -9.61
CA ARG A 21 -15.27 14.02 -9.54
C ARG A 21 -13.83 13.47 -9.51
N GLU A 22 -12.93 14.07 -10.30
CA GLU A 22 -11.50 13.72 -10.27
C GLU A 22 -10.84 13.96 -8.91
N MET A 23 -11.15 15.09 -8.27
CA MET A 23 -10.64 15.40 -6.92
C MET A 23 -11.24 14.49 -5.86
N HIS A 24 -12.49 14.06 -6.05
CA HIS A 24 -13.13 13.07 -5.19
C HIS A 24 -12.44 11.71 -5.32
N ASP A 25 -12.29 11.23 -6.54
CA ASP A 25 -11.65 9.95 -6.84
C ASP A 25 -10.19 9.92 -6.33
N GLN A 26 -9.46 11.04 -6.46
CA GLN A 26 -8.12 11.18 -5.91
C GLN A 26 -8.08 11.13 -4.38
N ALA A 27 -9.05 11.74 -3.71
CA ALA A 27 -9.14 11.72 -2.26
C ALA A 27 -9.53 10.35 -1.71
N GLU A 28 -10.42 9.63 -2.40
CA GLU A 28 -10.87 8.29 -2.02
C GLU A 28 -9.84 7.20 -2.36
N LEU A 29 -9.13 7.34 -3.49
CA LEU A 29 -8.12 6.38 -3.94
C LEU A 29 -6.75 6.57 -3.25
N GLY A 30 -6.58 7.65 -2.49
CA GLY A 30 -5.40 7.93 -1.67
C GLY A 30 -4.11 8.20 -2.45
N VAL A 31 -2.99 8.21 -1.74
CA VAL A 31 -1.65 8.62 -2.21
C VAL A 31 -1.10 7.72 -3.33
N ALA A 32 -1.64 6.52 -3.57
CA ALA A 32 -1.27 5.70 -4.72
C ALA A 32 -1.50 6.43 -6.07
N ALA A 33 -2.50 7.32 -6.15
CA ALA A 33 -2.72 8.19 -7.30
C ALA A 33 -1.68 9.33 -7.38
N HIS A 34 -1.22 9.86 -6.24
CA HIS A 34 -0.29 10.98 -6.18
C HIS A 34 1.14 10.60 -6.61
N TRP A 35 1.58 9.37 -6.32
CA TRP A 35 2.89 8.89 -6.72
C TRP A 35 3.00 8.61 -8.23
N ARG A 36 1.93 8.17 -8.88
CA ARG A 36 1.89 7.97 -10.34
C ARG A 36 1.93 9.26 -11.14
N TYR A 37 1.37 10.34 -10.63
CA TYR A 37 1.45 11.65 -11.25
C TYR A 37 2.90 12.16 -11.31
N LYS A 38 3.71 11.88 -10.28
CA LYS A 38 5.14 12.25 -10.24
C LYS A 38 6.03 11.41 -11.16
N GLU A 39 5.65 10.17 -11.46
CA GLU A 39 6.45 9.27 -12.32
C GLU A 39 6.07 9.32 -13.81
N GLY A 40 5.16 10.22 -14.24
CA GLY A 40 4.83 10.44 -15.65
C GLY A 40 4.14 9.26 -16.37
N ARG A 41 3.59 8.29 -15.62
CA ARG A 41 2.82 7.17 -16.18
C ARG A 41 1.37 7.58 -16.41
N ALA A 42 0.88 7.35 -17.64
CA ALA A 42 -0.51 7.57 -18.01
C ALA A 42 -1.47 6.89 -17.02
N ARG A 43 -2.57 7.58 -16.68
CA ARG A 43 -3.66 7.04 -15.86
C ARG A 43 -4.19 5.76 -16.52
N ASP A 44 -3.97 4.64 -15.90
CA ASP A 44 -4.64 3.39 -16.25
C ASP A 44 -5.90 3.26 -15.37
N ALA A 45 -7.04 3.67 -15.92
CA ALA A 45 -8.34 3.59 -15.24
C ALA A 45 -8.71 2.14 -14.86
N ALA A 46 -8.13 1.15 -15.52
CA ALA A 46 -8.30 -0.26 -15.19
C ALA A 46 -7.55 -0.61 -13.90
N TYR A 47 -6.37 -0.03 -13.71
CA TYR A 47 -5.59 -0.21 -12.48
C TYR A 47 -6.23 0.47 -11.27
N ASP A 48 -6.77 1.68 -11.45
CA ASP A 48 -7.43 2.42 -10.35
C ASP A 48 -8.71 1.70 -9.89
N ARG A 49 -9.47 1.12 -10.82
CA ARG A 49 -10.59 0.23 -10.50
C ARG A 49 -10.13 -1.04 -9.78
N LYS A 50 -9.03 -1.65 -10.22
CA LYS A 50 -8.44 -2.84 -9.58
C LYS A 50 -8.01 -2.55 -8.14
N ILE A 51 -7.42 -1.39 -7.86
CA ILE A 51 -7.04 -0.97 -6.51
C ILE A 51 -8.27 -0.69 -5.63
N GLY A 52 -9.31 -0.04 -6.17
CA GLY A 52 -10.58 0.18 -5.45
C GLY A 52 -11.22 -1.15 -5.04
N TRP A 53 -11.34 -2.06 -5.97
CA TRP A 53 -11.88 -3.40 -5.75
C TRP A 53 -11.01 -4.25 -4.80
N LEU A 54 -9.67 -4.17 -4.90
CA LEU A 54 -8.74 -4.80 -3.96
C LEU A 54 -8.90 -4.28 -2.53
N ARG A 55 -9.18 -3.00 -2.35
CA ARG A 55 -9.44 -2.42 -1.03
C ARG A 55 -10.71 -2.98 -0.41
N GLU A 56 -11.77 -3.18 -1.21
CA GLU A 56 -12.99 -3.85 -0.77
C GLU A 56 -12.73 -5.32 -0.40
N LEU A 57 -11.96 -6.04 -1.21
CA LEU A 57 -11.59 -7.44 -0.94
C LEU A 57 -10.68 -7.63 0.28
N LEU A 58 -9.83 -6.64 0.58
CA LEU A 58 -8.91 -6.67 1.72
C LEU A 58 -9.52 -6.07 2.99
N ALA A 59 -10.69 -5.42 2.90
CA ALA A 59 -11.43 -4.98 4.06
C ALA A 59 -11.83 -6.20 4.92
N PRO A 60 -11.80 -6.09 6.26
CA PRO A 60 -12.24 -7.17 7.12
C PRO A 60 -13.69 -7.52 6.79
N ALA A 61 -13.92 -8.75 6.32
CA ALA A 61 -15.23 -9.22 5.90
C ALA A 61 -16.18 -9.23 7.08
N ALA A 62 -17.30 -8.53 6.93
CA ALA A 62 -18.48 -8.74 7.77
C ALA A 62 -19.15 -10.05 7.32
N ASP A 63 -19.22 -10.99 8.24
CA ASP A 63 -20.11 -12.14 8.35
C ASP A 63 -20.51 -12.96 7.09
N GLY A 64 -19.90 -14.18 6.95
CA GLY A 64 -20.35 -15.25 6.08
C GLY A 64 -19.23 -16.23 5.67
N GLU A 65 -19.25 -17.49 6.16
CA GLU A 65 -18.22 -18.50 5.81
C GLU A 65 -18.16 -18.84 4.31
N ALA A 66 -19.31 -18.90 3.64
CA ALA A 66 -19.38 -19.20 2.20
C ALA A 66 -18.84 -18.07 1.31
N GLU A 67 -18.96 -16.83 1.75
CA GLU A 67 -18.45 -15.65 1.05
C GLU A 67 -16.94 -15.50 1.21
N ARG A 68 -16.39 -15.96 2.35
CA ARG A 68 -14.94 -16.05 2.58
C ARG A 68 -14.27 -17.05 1.66
N ASP A 69 -14.81 -18.25 1.52
CA ASP A 69 -14.28 -19.31 0.62
C ASP A 69 -14.27 -18.86 -0.85
N TYR A 70 -15.32 -18.16 -1.30
CA TYR A 70 -15.38 -17.61 -2.65
C TYR A 70 -14.33 -16.49 -2.84
N LEU A 71 -14.24 -15.58 -1.90
CA LEU A 71 -13.27 -14.48 -1.93
C LEU A 71 -11.83 -14.99 -1.87
N ASP A 72 -11.54 -16.04 -1.12
CA ASP A 72 -10.22 -16.64 -1.02
C ASP A 72 -9.81 -17.37 -2.30
N ARG A 73 -10.76 -18.01 -3.02
CA ARG A 73 -10.51 -18.58 -4.37
C ARG A 73 -10.23 -17.50 -5.41
N VAL A 74 -11.05 -16.45 -5.44
CA VAL A 74 -10.86 -15.30 -6.34
C VAL A 74 -9.52 -14.58 -6.03
N ARG A 75 -9.15 -14.48 -4.76
CA ARG A 75 -7.84 -13.96 -4.33
C ARG A 75 -6.70 -14.85 -4.85
N ALA A 76 -6.80 -16.17 -4.73
CA ALA A 76 -5.76 -17.09 -5.17
C ALA A 76 -5.52 -16.98 -6.69
N GLU A 77 -6.58 -16.92 -7.51
CA GLU A 77 -6.46 -16.84 -8.96
C GLU A 77 -5.92 -15.49 -9.47
N LEU A 78 -6.22 -14.39 -8.75
CA LEU A 78 -5.83 -13.03 -9.18
C LEU A 78 -4.44 -12.62 -8.70
N PHE A 79 -3.89 -13.30 -7.70
CA PHE A 79 -2.67 -12.87 -7.01
C PHE A 79 -1.52 -13.87 -7.12
N GLU A 80 -1.55 -14.76 -8.15
CA GLU A 80 -0.51 -15.78 -8.30
C GLU A 80 0.93 -15.23 -8.28
N ASP A 81 1.15 -14.03 -8.83
CA ASP A 81 2.49 -13.42 -8.94
C ASP A 81 2.71 -12.17 -8.10
N ARG A 82 1.71 -11.73 -7.33
CA ARG A 82 1.76 -10.46 -6.59
C ARG A 82 1.27 -10.61 -5.15
N VAL A 83 1.78 -9.73 -4.29
CA VAL A 83 1.28 -9.55 -2.92
C VAL A 83 0.87 -8.10 -2.71
N TYR A 84 -0.28 -7.89 -2.11
CA TYR A 84 -0.87 -6.58 -1.84
C TYR A 84 -0.90 -6.34 -0.35
N VAL A 85 -0.15 -5.35 0.10
CA VAL A 85 -0.05 -4.97 1.50
C VAL A 85 -0.54 -3.55 1.72
N LEU A 86 -0.78 -3.18 2.95
CA LEU A 86 -1.30 -1.87 3.33
C LEU A 86 -0.24 -1.07 4.07
N THR A 87 -0.17 0.23 3.82
CA THR A 87 0.52 1.15 4.72
C THR A 87 -0.33 1.38 5.98
N PRO A 88 0.25 1.93 7.08
CA PRO A 88 -0.52 2.32 8.25
C PRO A 88 -1.64 3.34 7.97
N LYS A 89 -1.55 4.04 6.83
CA LYS A 89 -2.59 4.96 6.35
C LYS A 89 -3.69 4.29 5.53
N GLY A 90 -3.62 2.96 5.34
CA GLY A 90 -4.57 2.19 4.55
C GLY A 90 -4.36 2.25 3.03
N GLU A 91 -3.19 2.71 2.58
CA GLU A 91 -2.84 2.71 1.15
C GLU A 91 -2.40 1.31 0.72
N VAL A 92 -2.91 0.85 -0.41
CA VAL A 92 -2.54 -0.46 -0.98
C VAL A 92 -1.23 -0.34 -1.75
N VAL A 93 -0.29 -1.21 -1.43
CA VAL A 93 1.00 -1.33 -2.12
C VAL A 93 1.08 -2.68 -2.81
N ASP A 94 1.34 -2.65 -4.11
CA ASP A 94 1.47 -3.81 -5.00
C ASP A 94 2.95 -4.22 -5.10
N LEU A 95 3.29 -5.41 -4.62
CA LEU A 95 4.64 -5.96 -4.60
C LEU A 95 4.70 -7.29 -5.35
N PRO A 96 5.87 -7.73 -5.84
CA PRO A 96 6.03 -9.07 -6.37
C PRO A 96 5.77 -10.12 -5.27
N ARG A 97 5.37 -11.32 -5.69
CA ARG A 97 5.25 -12.48 -4.80
C ARG A 97 6.54 -12.68 -4.00
N ASP A 98 6.41 -13.15 -2.79
CA ASP A 98 7.50 -13.37 -1.83
C ASP A 98 8.24 -12.08 -1.40
N ALA A 99 7.71 -10.89 -1.71
CA ALA A 99 8.29 -9.65 -1.25
C ALA A 99 8.40 -9.59 0.27
N THR A 100 9.40 -8.87 0.73
CA THR A 100 9.73 -8.69 2.13
C THR A 100 9.44 -7.26 2.60
N PRO A 101 9.46 -6.96 3.91
CA PRO A 101 9.39 -5.60 4.41
C PRO A 101 10.48 -4.69 3.84
N LEU A 102 11.65 -5.23 3.52
CA LEU A 102 12.72 -4.48 2.89
C LEU A 102 12.38 -4.12 1.44
N ASP A 103 11.79 -5.05 0.66
CA ASP A 103 11.25 -4.75 -0.66
C ASP A 103 10.18 -3.65 -0.61
N PHE A 104 9.29 -3.73 0.37
CA PHE A 104 8.27 -2.71 0.61
C PHE A 104 8.89 -1.33 0.87
N ALA A 105 9.93 -1.24 1.71
CA ALA A 105 10.63 0.01 1.99
C ALA A 105 11.25 0.62 0.72
N TYR A 106 11.96 -0.18 -0.08
CA TYR A 106 12.55 0.26 -1.36
C TYR A 106 11.51 0.57 -2.43
N HIS A 107 10.35 -0.10 -2.38
CA HIS A 107 9.24 0.19 -3.29
C HIS A 107 8.66 1.57 -3.02
N LEU A 108 8.47 1.93 -1.75
CA LEU A 108 7.98 3.25 -1.34
C LEU A 108 9.00 4.35 -1.68
N HIS A 109 10.23 4.22 -1.21
CA HIS A 109 11.28 5.19 -1.47
C HIS A 109 12.66 4.58 -1.23
N THR A 110 13.65 4.87 -2.11
CA THR A 110 15.03 4.38 -1.97
C THR A 110 15.68 4.80 -0.65
N ASP A 111 15.53 6.07 -0.24
CA ASP A 111 16.03 6.56 1.03
C ASP A 111 15.41 5.83 2.24
N LEU A 112 14.11 5.50 2.18
CA LEU A 112 13.46 4.72 3.23
C LEU A 112 14.05 3.30 3.29
N GLY A 113 14.32 2.68 2.15
CA GLY A 113 15.03 1.41 2.04
C GLY A 113 16.40 1.47 2.69
N HIS A 114 17.23 2.46 2.32
CA HIS A 114 18.58 2.64 2.89
C HIS A 114 18.57 2.87 4.40
N ARG A 115 17.52 3.47 4.95
CA ARG A 115 17.37 3.73 6.39
C ARG A 115 16.60 2.65 7.14
N CYS A 116 16.15 1.60 6.46
CA CYS A 116 15.38 0.53 7.07
C CYS A 116 16.19 -0.21 8.13
N ARG A 117 15.64 -0.33 9.36
CA ARG A 117 16.25 -1.03 10.49
C ARG A 117 15.38 -2.15 11.02
N GLY A 118 14.12 -2.09 10.76
CA GLY A 118 13.14 -3.07 11.17
C GLY A 118 11.80 -2.80 10.52
N ALA A 119 10.87 -3.70 10.72
CA ALA A 119 9.52 -3.55 10.24
C ALA A 119 8.53 -4.12 11.24
N LYS A 120 7.32 -3.57 11.23
CA LYS A 120 6.18 -4.15 11.92
C LYS A 120 5.18 -4.63 10.88
N VAL A 121 4.68 -5.82 11.06
CA VAL A 121 3.58 -6.38 10.31
C VAL A 121 2.41 -6.58 11.25
N ASN A 122 1.27 -5.97 10.95
CA ASN A 122 0.09 -5.95 11.82
C ASN A 122 0.44 -5.53 13.28
N GLY A 123 1.30 -4.53 13.43
CA GLY A 123 1.73 -3.99 14.72
C GLY A 123 2.81 -4.78 15.46
N ARG A 124 3.24 -5.94 14.95
CA ARG A 124 4.29 -6.77 15.55
C ARG A 124 5.61 -6.63 14.80
N MET A 125 6.71 -6.48 15.53
CA MET A 125 8.05 -6.50 14.94
C MET A 125 8.33 -7.84 14.28
N VAL A 126 8.85 -7.79 13.05
CA VAL A 126 9.24 -8.94 12.25
C VAL A 126 10.63 -8.77 11.66
N PRO A 127 11.35 -9.86 11.37
CA PRO A 127 12.59 -9.82 10.59
C PRO A 127 12.37 -9.23 9.20
N LEU A 128 13.41 -8.59 8.64
CA LEU A 128 13.35 -7.92 7.33
C LEU A 128 13.25 -8.90 6.14
N ASP A 129 13.56 -10.17 6.35
CA ASP A 129 13.45 -11.26 5.37
C ASP A 129 12.10 -12.01 5.44
N THR A 130 11.19 -11.58 6.30
CA THR A 130 9.83 -12.15 6.42
C THR A 130 9.08 -12.00 5.10
N ARG A 131 8.44 -13.08 4.63
CA ARG A 131 7.56 -12.99 3.45
C ARG A 131 6.24 -12.33 3.80
N LEU A 132 5.87 -11.32 3.02
CA LEU A 132 4.63 -10.60 3.20
C LEU A 132 3.45 -11.37 2.58
N ALA A 133 2.29 -11.25 3.21
CA ALA A 133 1.04 -11.83 2.73
C ALA A 133 0.00 -10.75 2.44
N ASN A 134 -0.98 -11.08 1.60
CA ASN A 134 -2.06 -10.16 1.22
C ASN A 134 -2.81 -9.62 2.44
N GLY A 135 -3.10 -8.32 2.42
CA GLY A 135 -3.88 -7.64 3.45
C GLY A 135 -3.12 -7.27 4.73
N GLN A 136 -1.83 -7.58 4.82
CA GLN A 136 -1.02 -7.18 5.97
C GLN A 136 -0.74 -5.68 5.97
N VAL A 137 -0.78 -5.07 7.15
CA VAL A 137 -0.35 -3.68 7.36
C VAL A 137 1.14 -3.68 7.69
N VAL A 138 1.93 -2.98 6.88
CA VAL A 138 3.40 -2.93 6.99
C VAL A 138 3.85 -1.53 7.37
N GLU A 139 4.58 -1.42 8.48
CA GLU A 139 5.20 -0.17 8.96
C GLU A 139 6.72 -0.35 9.00
N ILE A 140 7.46 0.57 8.40
CA ILE A 140 8.93 0.55 8.39
C ILE A 140 9.49 1.39 9.55
N VAL A 141 10.39 0.77 10.29
CA VAL A 141 11.18 1.45 11.33
C VAL A 141 12.49 1.93 10.69
N ALA A 142 12.62 3.23 10.51
CA ALA A 142 13.76 3.85 9.84
C ALA A 142 14.74 4.46 10.83
N ALA A 143 16.05 4.33 10.55
CA ALA A 143 17.11 5.06 11.25
C ALA A 143 17.18 6.51 10.77
N LYS A 144 17.87 7.36 11.53
CA LYS A 144 18.13 8.76 11.14
C LYS A 144 19.07 8.87 9.94
N GLN A 145 20.03 7.95 9.83
CA GLN A 145 21.04 7.94 8.78
C GLN A 145 20.90 6.70 7.91
N PRO A 146 21.17 6.79 6.59
CA PRO A 146 21.21 5.66 5.70
C PRO A 146 22.37 4.72 6.08
N GLN A 147 22.09 3.42 6.15
CA GLN A 147 23.10 2.38 6.37
C GLN A 147 22.64 1.09 5.70
N PRO A 148 22.63 1.01 4.37
CA PRO A 148 22.30 -0.24 3.68
C PRO A 148 23.34 -1.31 4.01
N SER A 149 22.89 -2.56 4.19
CA SER A 149 23.79 -3.70 4.40
C SER A 149 24.05 -4.41 3.08
N ARG A 150 25.29 -4.85 2.87
CA ARG A 150 25.66 -5.71 1.73
C ARG A 150 25.01 -7.08 1.81
N ASP A 151 24.66 -7.54 3.01
CA ASP A 151 23.97 -8.81 3.23
C ASP A 151 22.59 -8.84 2.56
N TRP A 152 21.97 -7.67 2.35
CA TRP A 152 20.70 -7.57 1.67
C TRP A 152 20.74 -7.99 0.21
N LEU A 153 21.95 -7.96 -0.43
CA LEU A 153 22.18 -8.40 -1.79
C LEU A 153 22.46 -9.90 -1.90
N VAL A 154 22.71 -10.57 -0.78
CA VAL A 154 23.02 -12.00 -0.75
C VAL A 154 21.74 -12.80 -0.92
N GLU A 155 21.52 -13.39 -2.10
CA GLU A 155 20.28 -14.11 -2.46
C GLU A 155 19.89 -15.21 -1.46
N PRO A 156 20.80 -16.08 -0.97
CA PRO A 156 20.44 -17.10 0.01
C PRO A 156 19.88 -16.56 1.32
N LEU A 157 20.17 -15.30 1.70
CA LEU A 157 19.64 -14.68 2.92
C LEU A 157 18.20 -14.16 2.73
N GLY A 158 17.73 -14.04 1.49
CA GLY A 158 16.33 -13.79 1.19
C GLY A 158 15.76 -12.43 1.59
N TYR A 159 16.62 -11.43 1.84
CA TYR A 159 16.18 -10.09 2.23
C TYR A 159 15.42 -9.34 1.14
N LEU A 160 15.75 -9.56 -0.13
CA LEU A 160 15.14 -8.89 -1.28
C LEU A 160 14.70 -9.91 -2.33
N ALA A 161 13.41 -10.05 -2.54
CA ALA A 161 12.83 -10.87 -3.60
C ALA A 161 12.84 -10.13 -4.95
N SER A 162 12.69 -8.80 -4.93
CA SER A 162 12.59 -7.96 -6.11
C SER A 162 13.97 -7.63 -6.72
N ALA A 163 14.18 -7.95 -8.00
CA ALA A 163 15.36 -7.51 -8.74
C ALA A 163 15.48 -5.97 -8.78
N ARG A 164 14.34 -5.26 -8.85
CA ARG A 164 14.28 -3.80 -8.80
C ARG A 164 14.77 -3.25 -7.47
N SER A 165 14.42 -3.90 -6.36
CA SER A 165 14.89 -3.50 -5.02
C SER A 165 16.38 -3.75 -4.89
N ARG A 166 16.89 -4.90 -5.37
CA ARG A 166 18.32 -5.21 -5.39
C ARG A 166 19.16 -4.19 -6.17
N ALA A 167 18.63 -3.67 -7.26
CA ALA A 167 19.31 -2.65 -8.06
C ALA A 167 19.39 -1.27 -7.40
N ARG A 168 18.66 -1.06 -6.29
CA ARG A 168 18.61 0.21 -5.56
C ARG A 168 19.44 0.24 -4.27
N VAL A 169 19.94 -0.91 -3.83
CA VAL A 169 20.85 -1.05 -2.69
C VAL A 169 22.26 -0.67 -3.07
#